data_ee357ecaccb8d42db05af38a26c8e423
#
_entry.id   ee357ecaccb8d42db05af38a26c8e423
#
_cell.length_a   1.000
_cell.length_b   1.000
_cell.length_c   1.000
_cell.angle_alpha   90.00
_cell.angle_beta   90.00
_cell.angle_gamma   90.00
#
_symmetry.space_group_name_H-M   'P 1'
#
loop_
_entity.id
_entity.type
_entity.pdbx_description
1 polymer ?
#
loop_
_entity_poly.entity_id
_entity_poly.type
_entity_poly.pdbx_seq_one_letter_code
_entity_poly.pdbx_strand_id
1 'polypeptide(L)'
;MSTKISSTLSIWTFGIGPAGTGKTYLAMAMALKELIAGNVERIILTRPAVEAGEALGFLPGELQEKILPYLTPLYDAMNDMMGKEQTMQLVERGIVEIAPLAYMRGRTLANAFVVLDEAQNTTHEQMMMFLTRLGDGSRMVITGDITQIDLPRAKQSGLKEATRLLKDINGLQLFHFDGQ
;
A
#
# COMPACT_ATOMS: atom_id res chain seq x y z
N MET A 1 23.36 -7.40 10.15
CA MET A 1 22.48 -7.63 11.31
C MET A 1 21.14 -8.14 10.79
N SER A 2 20.80 -9.39 11.06
CA SER A 2 19.57 -10.01 10.55
C SER A 2 18.39 -9.52 11.40
N THR A 3 17.57 -8.64 10.85
CA THR A 3 16.34 -8.19 11.52
C THR A 3 15.38 -9.39 11.56
N LYS A 4 15.26 -10.04 12.71
CA LYS A 4 14.21 -11.04 12.94
C LYS A 4 12.87 -10.33 12.83
N ILE A 5 12.23 -10.44 11.68
CA ILE A 5 10.82 -10.08 11.53
C ILE A 5 10.06 -11.08 12.37
N SER A 6 9.45 -10.61 13.46
CA SER A 6 8.59 -11.40 14.33
C SER A 6 7.53 -12.11 13.47
N SER A 7 7.28 -13.39 13.75
CA SER A 7 6.33 -14.22 12.99
C SER A 7 4.87 -13.78 13.13
N THR A 8 4.59 -12.72 13.87
CA THR A 8 3.24 -12.15 14.06
C THR A 8 3.28 -10.69 13.65
N LEU A 9 2.76 -10.41 12.45
CA LEU A 9 2.56 -9.03 12.01
C LEU A 9 1.54 -8.33 12.91
N SER A 10 1.84 -7.10 13.25
CA SER A 10 0.86 -6.21 13.88
C SER A 10 -0.30 -5.89 12.93
N ILE A 11 -1.39 -5.39 13.48
CA ILE A 11 -2.57 -4.98 12.70
C ILE A 11 -2.19 -3.91 11.67
N TRP A 12 -1.37 -2.95 12.08
CA TRP A 12 -0.76 -1.92 11.20
C TRP A 12 0.75 -2.04 11.22
N THR A 13 1.36 -2.05 10.06
CA THR A 13 2.81 -2.06 9.89
C THR A 13 3.22 -0.96 8.92
N PHE A 14 4.09 -0.07 9.38
CA PHE A 14 4.69 0.99 8.55
C PHE A 14 6.12 0.61 8.18
N GLY A 15 6.42 0.63 6.89
CA GLY A 15 7.76 0.40 6.33
C GLY A 15 8.26 1.68 5.65
N ILE A 16 9.17 2.42 6.30
CA ILE A 16 9.64 3.72 5.83
C ILE A 16 11.11 3.66 5.50
N GLY A 17 11.49 4.23 4.38
CA GLY A 17 12.88 4.34 3.97
C GLY A 17 13.04 4.73 2.51
N PRO A 18 14.29 4.92 2.03
CA PRO A 18 14.58 5.34 0.68
C PRO A 18 14.04 4.39 -0.40
N ALA A 19 13.89 4.90 -1.62
CA ALA A 19 13.58 4.08 -2.79
C ALA A 19 14.64 2.98 -2.99
N GLY A 20 14.24 1.85 -3.58
CA GLY A 20 15.14 0.74 -3.86
C GLY A 20 15.50 -0.15 -2.66
N THR A 21 15.00 0.10 -1.47
CA THR A 21 15.25 -0.73 -0.27
C THR A 21 14.37 -1.98 -0.16
N GLY A 22 13.52 -2.25 -1.17
CA GLY A 22 12.70 -3.46 -1.23
C GLY A 22 11.44 -3.44 -0.37
N LYS A 23 11.00 -2.29 0.17
CA LYS A 23 9.81 -2.16 1.03
C LYS A 23 8.56 -2.76 0.41
N THR A 24 8.23 -2.33 -0.80
CA THR A 24 7.06 -2.78 -1.55
C THR A 24 7.12 -4.26 -1.85
N TYR A 25 8.30 -4.73 -2.28
CA TYR A 25 8.52 -6.15 -2.56
C TYR A 25 8.32 -7.02 -1.31
N LEU A 26 8.89 -6.60 -0.18
CA LEU A 26 8.74 -7.31 1.09
C LEU A 26 7.28 -7.32 1.56
N ALA A 27 6.58 -6.19 1.46
CA ALA A 27 5.15 -6.10 1.82
C ALA A 27 4.30 -7.08 1.00
N MET A 28 4.56 -7.20 -0.31
CA MET A 28 3.87 -8.14 -1.19
C MET A 28 4.22 -9.60 -0.88
N ALA A 29 5.49 -9.91 -0.63
CA ALA A 29 5.90 -11.26 -0.23
C ALA A 29 5.21 -11.71 1.06
N MET A 30 5.05 -10.78 2.01
CA MET A 30 4.32 -11.03 3.25
C MET A 30 2.81 -11.23 2.99
N ALA A 31 2.22 -10.44 2.09
CA ALA A 31 0.82 -10.60 1.70
C ALA A 31 0.56 -11.97 1.08
N LEU A 32 1.41 -12.42 0.17
CA LEU A 32 1.34 -13.74 -0.43
C LEU A 32 1.51 -14.86 0.60
N LYS A 33 2.45 -14.72 1.54
CA LYS A 33 2.63 -15.68 2.63
C LYS A 33 1.37 -15.83 3.47
N GLU A 34 0.73 -14.73 3.86
CA GLU A 34 -0.50 -14.74 4.66
C GLU A 34 -1.69 -15.33 3.88
N LEU A 35 -1.77 -15.06 2.57
CA LEU A 35 -2.77 -15.65 1.69
C LEU A 35 -2.60 -17.18 1.55
N ILE A 36 -1.37 -17.63 1.28
CA ILE A 36 -1.05 -19.07 1.14
C ILE A 36 -1.29 -19.82 2.47
N ALA A 37 -1.00 -19.18 3.60
CA ALA A 37 -1.26 -19.74 4.93
C ALA A 37 -2.75 -19.76 5.30
N GLY A 38 -3.63 -19.15 4.50
CA GLY A 38 -5.06 -19.05 4.79
C GLY A 38 -5.41 -18.09 5.93
N ASN A 39 -4.49 -17.22 6.32
CA ASN A 39 -4.71 -16.21 7.36
C ASN A 39 -5.56 -15.02 6.86
N VAL A 40 -5.59 -14.82 5.55
CA VAL A 40 -6.44 -13.85 4.86
C VAL A 40 -7.05 -14.49 3.62
N GLU A 41 -8.17 -13.97 3.15
CA GLU A 41 -8.89 -14.48 1.98
C GLU A 41 -8.50 -13.76 0.69
N ARG A 42 -7.95 -12.54 0.82
CA ARG A 42 -7.60 -11.68 -0.33
C ARG A 42 -6.47 -10.73 -0.01
N ILE A 43 -5.86 -10.23 -1.08
CA ILE A 43 -4.84 -9.18 -1.05
C ILE A 43 -5.41 -7.95 -1.75
N ILE A 44 -5.23 -6.78 -1.15
CA ILE A 44 -5.59 -5.49 -1.75
C ILE A 44 -4.33 -4.65 -1.83
N LEU A 45 -3.92 -4.31 -3.05
CA LEU A 45 -2.77 -3.46 -3.32
C LEU A 45 -3.28 -2.11 -3.79
N THR A 46 -2.86 -1.06 -3.13
CA THR A 46 -3.33 0.29 -3.44
C THR A 46 -2.19 1.30 -3.41
N ARG A 47 -2.36 2.34 -4.20
CA ARG A 47 -1.44 3.46 -4.35
C ARG A 47 -2.21 4.76 -4.46
N PRO A 48 -1.74 5.87 -3.87
CA PRO A 48 -2.30 7.17 -4.18
C PRO A 48 -2.01 7.51 -5.65
N ALA A 49 -3.01 7.95 -6.38
CA ALA A 49 -2.79 8.59 -7.67
C ALA A 49 -2.40 10.04 -7.39
N VAL A 50 -1.14 10.37 -7.60
CA VAL A 50 -0.65 11.75 -7.48
C VAL A 50 -0.84 12.45 -8.81
N GLU A 51 -1.74 13.39 -8.83
CA GLU A 51 -1.88 14.26 -9.98
C GLU A 51 -0.78 15.32 -9.94
N ALA A 52 0.09 15.31 -10.92
CA ALA A 52 1.06 16.37 -11.14
C ALA A 52 0.33 17.68 -11.57
N GLY A 53 -0.37 18.30 -10.61
CA GLY A 53 -1.02 19.61 -10.80
C GLY A 53 -2.32 19.63 -11.59
N GLU A 54 -2.78 18.52 -12.15
CA GLU A 54 -4.02 18.42 -12.92
C GLU A 54 -4.98 17.40 -12.32
N ALA A 55 -6.25 17.75 -12.21
CA ALA A 55 -7.28 16.82 -11.80
C ALA A 55 -7.42 15.68 -12.82
N LEU A 56 -7.57 14.42 -12.37
CA LEU A 56 -7.76 13.23 -13.23
C LEU A 56 -8.80 13.45 -14.36
N GLY A 57 -9.68 14.41 -14.19
CA GLY A 57 -10.69 14.80 -15.18
C GLY A 57 -10.15 15.49 -16.43
N PHE A 58 -8.96 16.06 -16.43
CA PHE A 58 -8.42 16.84 -17.56
C PHE A 58 -7.53 16.04 -18.53
N LEU A 59 -7.12 14.82 -18.16
CA LEU A 59 -6.35 13.97 -19.07
C LEU A 59 -7.28 13.31 -20.11
N PRO A 60 -6.91 13.23 -21.39
CA PRO A 60 -7.65 12.47 -22.38
C PRO A 60 -7.57 10.95 -22.06
N GLY A 61 -8.64 10.22 -22.35
CA GLY A 61 -8.74 8.79 -22.11
C GLY A 61 -9.76 8.42 -21.02
N GLU A 62 -10.11 7.15 -20.96
CA GLU A 62 -10.97 6.62 -19.90
C GLU A 62 -10.22 6.62 -18.55
N LEU A 63 -10.97 6.68 -17.44
CA LEU A 63 -10.42 6.76 -16.09
C LEU A 63 -9.40 5.62 -15.81
N GLN A 64 -9.65 4.43 -16.33
CA GLN A 64 -8.76 3.27 -16.18
C GLN A 64 -7.40 3.48 -16.84
N GLU A 65 -7.37 4.06 -18.04
CA GLU A 65 -6.12 4.36 -18.77
C GLU A 65 -5.27 5.38 -18.02
N LYS A 66 -5.89 6.34 -17.36
CA LYS A 66 -5.20 7.37 -16.56
C LYS A 66 -4.59 6.83 -15.26
N ILE A 67 -5.22 5.82 -14.67
CA ILE A 67 -4.81 5.25 -13.39
C ILE A 67 -3.76 4.16 -13.60
N LEU A 68 -3.79 3.45 -14.72
CA LEU A 68 -2.93 2.30 -15.00
C LEU A 68 -1.43 2.57 -14.76
N PRO A 69 -0.83 3.71 -15.17
CA PRO A 69 0.59 3.98 -14.92
C PRO A 69 0.97 3.97 -13.44
N TYR A 70 0.06 4.39 -12.56
CA TYR A 70 0.31 4.37 -11.11
C TYR A 70 0.24 2.97 -10.51
N LEU A 71 -0.52 2.08 -11.13
CA LEU A 71 -0.70 0.70 -10.66
C LEU A 71 0.27 -0.29 -11.30
N THR A 72 0.84 0.03 -12.47
CA THR A 72 1.78 -0.83 -13.20
C THR A 72 2.90 -1.38 -12.32
N PRO A 73 3.58 -0.58 -11.45
CA PRO A 73 4.63 -1.11 -10.60
C PRO A 73 4.15 -2.18 -9.61
N LEU A 74 2.89 -2.14 -9.20
CA LEU A 74 2.29 -3.16 -8.34
C LEU A 74 2.04 -4.46 -9.12
N TYR A 75 1.56 -4.36 -10.36
CA TYR A 75 1.42 -5.52 -11.26
C TYR A 75 2.77 -6.15 -11.58
N ASP A 76 3.78 -5.33 -11.86
CA ASP A 76 5.13 -5.81 -12.19
C ASP A 76 5.74 -6.57 -11.01
N ALA A 77 5.64 -6.04 -9.80
CA ALA A 77 6.14 -6.72 -8.60
C ALA A 77 5.41 -8.04 -8.33
N MET A 78 4.09 -8.12 -8.55
CA MET A 78 3.34 -9.38 -8.45
C MET A 78 3.77 -10.38 -9.54
N ASN A 79 3.95 -9.90 -10.77
CA ASN A 79 4.41 -10.73 -11.89
C ASN A 79 5.81 -11.30 -11.63
N ASP A 80 6.70 -10.53 -11.05
CA ASP A 80 8.05 -10.98 -10.69
C ASP A 80 8.03 -12.07 -9.61
N MET A 81 7.07 -12.02 -8.68
CA MET A 81 6.97 -12.99 -7.57
C MET A 81 6.34 -14.31 -7.98
N MET A 82 5.30 -14.29 -8.81
CA MET A 82 4.49 -15.49 -9.08
C MET A 82 4.28 -15.79 -10.56
N GLY A 83 4.75 -14.91 -11.44
CA GLY A 83 4.51 -14.99 -12.87
C GLY A 83 3.21 -14.33 -13.31
N LYS A 84 3.21 -13.86 -14.56
CA LYS A 84 2.11 -13.07 -15.14
C LYS A 84 0.79 -13.84 -15.18
N GLU A 85 0.83 -15.11 -15.58
CA GLU A 85 -0.37 -15.95 -15.70
C GLU A 85 -1.06 -16.13 -14.35
N GLN A 86 -0.31 -16.47 -13.30
CA GLN A 86 -0.84 -16.66 -11.96
C GLN A 86 -1.36 -15.35 -11.36
N THR A 87 -0.66 -14.24 -11.58
CA THR A 87 -1.13 -12.91 -11.18
C THR A 87 -2.48 -12.60 -11.81
N MET A 88 -2.62 -12.78 -13.13
CA MET A 88 -3.87 -12.53 -13.83
C MET A 88 -5.01 -13.41 -13.30
N GLN A 89 -4.78 -14.70 -13.09
CA GLN A 89 -5.79 -15.62 -12.53
C GLN A 89 -6.28 -15.17 -11.15
N LEU A 90 -5.38 -14.71 -10.27
CA LEU A 90 -5.77 -14.23 -8.94
C LEU A 90 -6.54 -12.92 -9.01
N VAL A 91 -6.18 -12.03 -9.92
CA VAL A 91 -6.91 -10.77 -10.15
C VAL A 91 -8.30 -11.03 -10.73
N GLU A 92 -8.42 -11.87 -11.75
CA GLU A 92 -9.71 -12.25 -12.35
C GLU A 92 -10.65 -12.92 -11.34
N ARG A 93 -10.11 -13.70 -10.42
CA ARG A 93 -10.88 -14.33 -9.33
C ARG A 93 -11.20 -13.39 -8.18
N GLY A 94 -10.71 -12.14 -8.20
CA GLY A 94 -10.89 -11.17 -7.12
C GLY A 94 -10.14 -11.52 -5.82
N ILE A 95 -9.19 -12.46 -5.87
CA ILE A 95 -8.33 -12.81 -4.72
C ILE A 95 -7.24 -11.74 -4.55
N VAL A 96 -6.75 -11.18 -5.65
CA VAL A 96 -5.87 -10.01 -5.65
C VAL A 96 -6.61 -8.85 -6.31
N GLU A 97 -6.72 -7.75 -5.61
CA GLU A 97 -7.27 -6.48 -6.12
C GLU A 97 -6.15 -5.46 -6.20
N ILE A 98 -5.98 -4.82 -7.34
CA ILE A 98 -5.02 -3.72 -7.53
C ILE A 98 -5.83 -2.50 -7.97
N ALA A 99 -5.92 -1.51 -7.10
CA ALA A 99 -6.80 -0.37 -7.30
C ALA A 99 -6.22 0.92 -6.70
N PRO A 100 -6.58 2.10 -7.24
CA PRO A 100 -6.16 3.37 -6.65
C PRO A 100 -6.78 3.58 -5.27
N LEU A 101 -6.07 4.32 -4.41
CA LEU A 101 -6.48 4.59 -3.04
C LEU A 101 -7.90 5.17 -2.94
N ALA A 102 -8.30 6.00 -3.89
CA ALA A 102 -9.64 6.60 -3.92
C ALA A 102 -10.78 5.57 -3.93
N TYR A 103 -10.53 4.36 -4.46
CA TYR A 103 -11.53 3.28 -4.53
C TYR A 103 -11.73 2.56 -3.18
N MET A 104 -10.93 2.87 -2.19
CA MET A 104 -11.09 2.35 -0.82
C MET A 104 -12.13 3.11 -0.03
N ARG A 105 -12.56 4.30 -0.49
CA ARG A 105 -13.55 5.12 0.23
C ARG A 105 -14.88 4.39 0.39
N GLY A 106 -15.44 4.44 1.61
CA GLY A 106 -16.73 3.84 1.94
C GLY A 106 -16.75 2.31 2.06
N ARG A 107 -15.58 1.66 1.90
CA ARG A 107 -15.45 0.21 2.03
C ARG A 107 -15.02 -0.19 3.44
N THR A 108 -15.34 -1.41 3.83
CA THR A 108 -14.73 -2.11 4.97
C THR A 108 -13.89 -3.26 4.41
N LEU A 109 -12.60 -3.22 4.69
CA LEU A 109 -11.64 -4.20 4.16
C LEU A 109 -11.45 -5.30 5.19
N ALA A 110 -12.29 -6.34 5.14
CA ALA A 110 -12.27 -7.47 6.05
C ALA A 110 -11.59 -8.69 5.43
N ASN A 111 -10.98 -9.55 6.26
CA ASN A 111 -10.28 -10.77 5.89
C ASN A 111 -9.23 -10.55 4.80
N ALA A 112 -8.56 -9.40 4.82
CA ALA A 112 -7.68 -8.95 3.76
C ALA A 112 -6.29 -8.57 4.27
N PHE A 113 -5.29 -8.82 3.44
CA PHE A 113 -3.98 -8.19 3.59
C PHE A 113 -3.93 -6.97 2.65
N VAL A 114 -3.85 -5.79 3.24
CA VAL A 114 -3.94 -4.53 2.50
C VAL A 114 -2.57 -3.84 2.48
N VAL A 115 -2.08 -3.52 1.30
CA VAL A 115 -0.83 -2.78 1.11
C VAL A 115 -1.13 -1.41 0.52
N LEU A 116 -0.73 -0.35 1.22
CA LEU A 116 -0.67 1.00 0.67
C LEU A 116 0.78 1.35 0.36
N ASP A 117 1.10 1.41 -0.92
CA ASP A 117 2.43 1.77 -1.40
C ASP A 117 2.51 3.26 -1.79
N GLU A 118 3.70 3.85 -1.76
CA GLU A 118 3.96 5.28 -1.99
C GLU A 118 3.13 6.21 -1.09
N ALA A 119 2.93 5.78 0.15
CA ALA A 119 2.04 6.44 1.11
C ALA A 119 2.46 7.86 1.49
N GLN A 120 3.73 8.26 1.25
CA GLN A 120 4.17 9.64 1.43
C GLN A 120 3.38 10.63 0.56
N ASN A 121 2.80 10.15 -0.53
CA ASN A 121 2.00 10.93 -1.46
C ASN A 121 0.50 10.95 -1.12
N THR A 122 0.12 10.50 0.07
CA THR A 122 -1.24 10.70 0.61
C THR A 122 -1.35 12.04 1.32
N THR A 123 -2.49 12.68 1.22
CA THR A 123 -2.86 13.79 2.11
C THR A 123 -3.27 13.24 3.49
N HIS A 124 -3.40 14.12 4.48
CA HIS A 124 -3.93 13.76 5.80
C HIS A 124 -5.29 13.06 5.70
N GLU A 125 -6.22 13.61 4.92
CA GLU A 125 -7.57 13.08 4.75
C GLU A 125 -7.57 11.71 4.07
N GLN A 126 -6.70 11.51 3.08
CA GLN A 126 -6.54 10.23 2.39
C GLN A 126 -5.96 9.16 3.32
N MET A 127 -4.95 9.49 4.11
CA MET A 127 -4.37 8.56 5.09
C MET A 127 -5.39 8.19 6.18
N MET A 128 -6.11 9.17 6.73
CA MET A 128 -7.17 8.92 7.71
C MET A 128 -8.28 8.05 7.12
N MET A 129 -8.73 8.39 5.91
CA MET A 129 -9.72 7.60 5.19
C MET A 129 -9.25 6.16 5.05
N PHE A 130 -8.01 5.90 4.67
CA PHE A 130 -7.46 4.57 4.47
C PHE A 130 -7.36 3.78 5.78
N LEU A 131 -6.75 4.36 6.81
CA LEU A 131 -6.56 3.68 8.10
C LEU A 131 -7.87 3.25 8.76
N THR A 132 -8.95 4.00 8.52
CA THR A 132 -10.28 3.69 9.03
C THR A 132 -11.05 2.65 8.20
N ARG A 133 -10.46 2.10 7.13
CA ARG A 133 -11.07 1.02 6.30
C ARG A 133 -10.80 -0.38 6.84
N LEU A 134 -9.90 -0.52 7.81
CA LEU A 134 -9.56 -1.83 8.35
C LEU A 134 -10.80 -2.54 8.92
N GLY A 135 -11.05 -3.73 8.43
CA GLY A 135 -12.09 -4.63 8.92
C GLY A 135 -11.51 -5.81 9.71
N ASP A 136 -12.38 -6.61 10.30
CA ASP A 136 -12.00 -7.78 11.07
C ASP A 136 -11.17 -8.76 10.24
N GLY A 137 -10.21 -9.43 10.88
CA GLY A 137 -9.33 -10.41 10.24
C GLY A 137 -8.33 -9.83 9.25
N SER A 138 -8.19 -8.49 9.18
CA SER A 138 -7.32 -7.83 8.21
C SER A 138 -6.05 -7.28 8.84
N ARG A 139 -5.06 -7.05 7.98
CA ARG A 139 -3.79 -6.40 8.29
C ARG A 139 -3.47 -5.36 7.24
N MET A 140 -2.87 -4.27 7.66
CA MET A 140 -2.44 -3.18 6.77
C MET A 140 -0.93 -3.01 6.84
N VAL A 141 -0.30 -2.96 5.69
CA VAL A 141 1.10 -2.58 5.53
C VAL A 141 1.16 -1.30 4.71
N ILE A 142 1.81 -0.29 5.25
CA ILE A 142 1.95 1.03 4.66
C ILE A 142 3.43 1.26 4.36
N THR A 143 3.77 1.42 3.09
CA THR A 143 5.14 1.65 2.65
C THR A 143 5.30 3.05 2.05
N GLY A 144 6.47 3.65 2.27
CA GLY A 144 6.74 4.97 1.70
C GLY A 144 8.15 5.49 1.97
N ASP A 145 8.46 6.58 1.27
CA ASP A 145 9.71 7.33 1.39
C ASP A 145 9.40 8.79 1.72
N ILE A 146 9.60 9.18 2.97
CA ILE A 146 9.33 10.55 3.43
C ILE A 146 10.24 11.62 2.81
N THR A 147 11.27 11.22 2.06
CA THR A 147 12.17 12.13 1.33
C THR A 147 11.68 12.43 -0.08
N GLN A 148 10.76 11.62 -0.62
CA GLN A 148 10.22 11.73 -1.98
C GLN A 148 8.72 12.05 -1.98
N ILE A 149 8.39 13.23 -1.47
CA ILE A 149 7.00 13.70 -1.39
C ILE A 149 6.69 14.54 -2.63
N ASP A 150 5.78 14.06 -3.49
CA ASP A 150 5.35 14.70 -4.73
C ASP A 150 4.03 15.48 -4.58
N LEU A 151 3.56 15.67 -3.35
CA LEU A 151 2.36 16.46 -3.08
C LEU A 151 2.55 17.94 -3.41
N PRO A 152 1.49 18.66 -3.81
CA PRO A 152 1.53 20.11 -3.92
C PRO A 152 2.02 20.77 -2.63
N ARG A 153 2.81 21.84 -2.72
CA ARG A 153 3.48 22.49 -1.57
C ARG A 153 2.55 22.89 -0.42
N ALA A 154 1.27 23.11 -0.70
CA ALA A 154 0.25 23.46 0.30
C ALA A 154 -0.27 22.26 1.10
N LYS A 155 0.05 21.00 0.69
CA LYS A 155 -0.45 19.78 1.33
C LYS A 155 0.67 19.08 2.10
N GLN A 156 0.34 18.63 3.30
CA GLN A 156 1.25 17.83 4.11
C GLN A 156 1.06 16.34 3.84
N SER A 157 2.15 15.59 3.92
CA SER A 157 2.12 14.14 3.78
C SER A 157 1.41 13.48 4.96
N GLY A 158 0.35 12.74 4.67
CA GLY A 158 -0.39 11.95 5.64
C GLY A 158 0.47 10.85 6.28
N LEU A 159 1.42 10.25 5.54
CA LEU A 159 2.37 9.29 6.08
C LEU A 159 3.24 9.91 7.16
N LYS A 160 3.82 11.08 6.89
CA LYS A 160 4.69 11.76 7.84
C LYS A 160 3.96 12.12 9.12
N GLU A 161 2.70 12.53 9.00
CA GLU A 161 1.87 12.83 10.17
C GLU A 161 1.46 11.57 10.92
N ALA A 162 0.99 10.53 10.23
CA ALA A 162 0.58 9.26 10.82
C ALA A 162 1.71 8.63 11.63
N THR A 163 2.92 8.58 11.10
CA THR A 163 4.09 8.03 11.82
C THR A 163 4.45 8.81 13.08
N ARG A 164 4.23 10.12 13.08
CA ARG A 164 4.45 10.96 14.27
C ARG A 164 3.40 10.74 15.33
N LEU A 165 2.13 10.62 14.95
CA LEU A 165 1.00 10.54 15.88
C LEU A 165 0.76 9.13 16.42
N LEU A 166 1.03 8.10 15.60
CA LEU A 166 0.63 6.72 15.90
C LEU A 166 1.77 5.84 16.43
N LYS A 167 2.98 6.37 16.61
CA LYS A 167 4.19 5.61 16.96
C LYS A 167 4.08 4.79 18.25
N ASP A 168 3.25 5.22 19.20
CA ASP A 168 3.12 4.61 20.52
C ASP A 168 1.81 3.81 20.70
N ILE A 169 1.08 3.53 19.58
CA ILE A 169 -0.18 2.79 19.62
C ILE A 169 0.08 1.28 19.63
N ASN A 170 -0.60 0.57 20.54
CA ASN A 170 -0.57 -0.88 20.59
C ASN A 170 -1.14 -1.50 19.29
N GLY A 171 -0.44 -2.48 18.74
CA GLY A 171 -0.83 -3.11 17.48
C GLY A 171 -0.29 -2.43 16.22
N LEU A 172 0.54 -1.39 16.40
CA LEU A 172 1.28 -0.75 15.31
C LEU A 172 2.77 -1.06 15.43
N GLN A 173 3.39 -1.39 14.31
CA GLN A 173 4.85 -1.54 14.17
C GLN A 173 5.38 -0.57 13.13
N LEU A 174 6.51 0.05 13.44
CA LEU A 174 7.22 0.96 12.55
C LEU A 174 8.62 0.41 12.27
N PHE A 175 8.90 0.15 11.00
CA PHE A 175 10.20 -0.29 10.51
C PHE A 175 10.84 0.82 9.69
N HIS A 176 12.10 1.09 9.97
CA HIS A 176 12.94 1.96 9.16
C HIS A 176 13.88 1.11 8.32
N PHE A 177 13.87 1.37 7.02
CA PHE A 177 14.78 0.77 6.05
C PHE A 177 15.89 1.77 5.77
N ASP A 178 17.12 1.35 6.02
CA ASP A 178 18.30 2.16 5.72
C ASP A 178 18.75 1.88 4.29
N GLY A 179 19.00 2.93 3.52
CA GLY A 179 19.65 2.82 2.21
C GLY A 179 21.11 2.42 2.41
N GLN A 180 21.51 1.31 1.81
CA GLN A 180 22.92 0.96 1.64
C GLN A 180 23.41 1.43 0.28
#